data_e186d47ad92a704e9a6b84b7d793585f
#
_entry.id   e186d47ad92a704e9a6b84b7d793585f
#
_cell.length_a   1.000
_cell.length_b   1.000
_cell.length_c   1.000
_cell.angle_alpha   90.00
_cell.angle_beta   90.00
_cell.angle_gamma   90.00
#
_symmetry.space_group_name_H-M   'P 1'
#
loop_
_entity.id
_entity.type
_entity.pdbx_description
1 polymer ?
#
loop_
_entity_poly.entity_id
_entity_poly.type
_entity_poly.pdbx_seq_one_letter_code
_entity_poly.pdbx_strand_id
1 'polypeptide(L)'
;MSKKMSITTKILIAMAIGLVTGSLINAFAHDISFVQTYLVNGLFHVIGSAFVNALKMLVVPLVTFSLICGVCGIGDVAVLGRVGIKAFALYIMTTAMAITLALAVAIIVAPGEGFEQAAGSASFTPKPAPPLTDVFINIVPSNPINAFAEGNMLQIIFFVILFAIAMLMTGDIGRRLAETAEKLNEVMMKVVTLVMDFAPIGVFFLMAKTFSLQGIALILPMIGYFSVVILCLLLHGFGTF
;
A
#
# COMPACT_ATOMS: atom_id res chain seq x y z
N MET A 1 23.26 27.44 11.16
CA MET A 1 23.04 26.19 10.41
C MET A 1 21.53 25.95 10.33
N SER A 2 20.90 26.14 9.17
CA SER A 2 19.47 25.85 8.98
C SER A 2 19.25 24.33 9.13
N LYS A 3 18.49 23.93 10.13
CA LYS A 3 18.12 22.53 10.37
C LYS A 3 17.29 22.06 9.17
N LYS A 4 17.84 21.22 8.30
CA LYS A 4 17.10 20.66 7.16
C LYS A 4 15.85 19.95 7.69
N MET A 5 14.67 20.38 7.25
CA MET A 5 13.42 19.74 7.63
C MET A 5 13.40 18.26 7.19
N SER A 6 12.89 17.39 8.04
CA SER A 6 12.72 15.97 7.69
C SER A 6 11.72 15.80 6.54
N ILE A 7 11.85 14.73 5.76
CA ILE A 7 10.90 14.40 4.68
C ILE A 7 9.47 14.32 5.24
N THR A 8 9.30 13.69 6.41
CA THR A 8 8.00 13.59 7.09
C THR A 8 7.38 14.97 7.35
N THR A 9 8.17 15.92 7.86
CA THR A 9 7.68 17.28 8.10
C THR A 9 7.25 17.96 6.81
N LYS A 10 8.04 17.79 5.73
CA LYS A 10 7.68 18.35 4.41
C LYS A 10 6.38 17.75 3.87
N ILE A 11 6.16 16.44 4.03
CA ILE A 11 4.93 15.76 3.61
C ILE A 11 3.73 16.28 4.41
N LEU A 12 3.85 16.42 5.74
CA LEU A 12 2.77 16.95 6.57
C LEU A 12 2.38 18.39 6.21
N ILE A 13 3.37 19.24 5.95
CA ILE A 13 3.14 20.61 5.49
C ILE A 13 2.46 20.61 4.11
N ALA A 14 2.96 19.80 3.18
CA ALA A 14 2.39 19.67 1.83
C ALA A 14 0.94 19.16 1.87
N MET A 15 0.65 18.20 2.75
CA MET A 15 -0.70 17.69 3.00
C MET A 15 -1.64 18.80 3.51
N ALA A 16 -1.21 19.57 4.51
CA ALA A 16 -2.00 20.67 5.05
C ALA A 16 -2.26 21.77 4.01
N ILE A 17 -1.24 22.16 3.25
CA ILE A 17 -1.37 23.16 2.18
C ILE A 17 -2.29 22.62 1.07
N GLY A 18 -2.16 21.34 0.69
CA GLY A 18 -3.01 20.70 -0.31
C GLY A 18 -4.48 20.67 0.11
N LEU A 19 -4.75 20.34 1.38
CA LEU A 19 -6.09 20.38 1.96
C LEU A 19 -6.69 21.79 1.88
N VAL A 20 -5.97 22.80 2.34
CA VAL A 20 -6.43 24.21 2.30
C VAL A 20 -6.68 24.64 0.86
N THR A 21 -5.73 24.39 -0.05
CA THR A 21 -5.87 24.76 -1.47
C THR A 21 -7.08 24.08 -2.11
N GLY A 22 -7.24 22.78 -1.90
CA GLY A 22 -8.37 22.01 -2.44
C GLY A 22 -9.71 22.52 -1.89
N SER A 23 -9.80 22.78 -0.58
CA SER A 23 -11.01 23.32 0.05
C SER A 23 -11.38 24.71 -0.45
N LEU A 24 -10.39 25.58 -0.67
CA LEU A 24 -10.62 26.91 -1.26
C LEU A 24 -11.13 26.81 -2.70
N ILE A 25 -10.56 25.92 -3.51
CA ILE A 25 -11.05 25.66 -4.88
C ILE A 25 -12.49 25.13 -4.85
N ASN A 26 -12.80 24.22 -3.94
CA ASN A 26 -14.16 23.72 -3.77
C ASN A 26 -15.14 24.84 -3.38
N ALA A 27 -14.77 25.72 -2.45
CA ALA A 27 -15.65 26.78 -1.95
C ALA A 27 -15.87 27.93 -2.96
N PHE A 28 -14.85 28.30 -3.74
CA PHE A 28 -14.87 29.52 -4.55
C PHE A 28 -14.79 29.29 -6.06
N ALA A 29 -14.34 28.12 -6.50
CA ALA A 29 -14.09 27.85 -7.91
C ALA A 29 -14.63 26.49 -8.39
N HIS A 30 -15.55 25.89 -7.61
CA HIS A 30 -16.14 24.59 -7.94
C HIS A 30 -16.86 24.62 -9.31
N ASP A 31 -17.60 25.69 -9.60
CA ASP A 31 -18.41 25.82 -10.81
C ASP A 31 -17.64 26.38 -12.02
N ILE A 32 -16.35 26.73 -11.82
CA ILE A 32 -15.53 27.27 -12.91
C ILE A 32 -14.99 26.11 -13.75
N SER A 33 -15.57 25.88 -14.93
CA SER A 33 -15.23 24.79 -15.82
C SER A 33 -13.73 24.73 -16.18
N PHE A 34 -13.09 25.90 -16.37
CA PHE A 34 -11.65 25.97 -16.64
C PHE A 34 -10.81 25.41 -15.48
N VAL A 35 -11.18 25.76 -14.23
CA VAL A 35 -10.47 25.28 -13.03
C VAL A 35 -10.64 23.77 -12.88
N GLN A 36 -11.87 23.28 -13.05
CA GLN A 36 -12.14 21.84 -12.94
C GLN A 36 -11.44 21.02 -14.00
N THR A 37 -11.43 21.48 -15.26
CA THR A 37 -10.88 20.72 -16.36
C THR A 37 -9.34 20.75 -16.37
N TYR A 38 -8.74 21.94 -16.29
CA TYR A 38 -7.30 22.08 -16.49
C TYR A 38 -6.49 21.99 -15.20
N LEU A 39 -7.01 22.48 -14.09
CA LEU A 39 -6.28 22.48 -12.81
C LEU A 39 -6.54 21.18 -12.04
N VAL A 40 -7.81 20.86 -11.72
CA VAL A 40 -8.16 19.73 -10.85
C VAL A 40 -8.03 18.39 -11.58
N ASN A 41 -8.71 18.24 -12.72
CA ASN A 41 -8.67 17.02 -13.52
C ASN A 41 -7.48 16.97 -14.50
N GLY A 42 -6.83 18.09 -14.75
CA GLY A 42 -5.58 18.19 -15.50
C GLY A 42 -4.37 18.07 -14.57
N LEU A 43 -3.84 19.19 -14.12
CA LEU A 43 -2.56 19.29 -13.40
C LEU A 43 -2.52 18.43 -12.13
N PHE A 44 -3.52 18.57 -11.25
CA PHE A 44 -3.53 17.87 -9.96
C PHE A 44 -3.67 16.35 -10.19
N HIS A 45 -4.50 15.97 -11.13
CA HIS A 45 -4.67 14.55 -11.47
C HIS A 45 -3.39 13.95 -12.04
N VAL A 46 -2.76 14.61 -13.00
CA VAL A 46 -1.57 14.10 -13.67
C VAL A 46 -0.42 13.91 -12.68
N ILE A 47 -0.09 14.94 -11.89
CA ILE A 47 1.05 14.87 -10.95
C ILE A 47 0.75 13.90 -9.79
N GLY A 48 -0.47 13.95 -9.23
CA GLY A 48 -0.86 13.03 -8.17
C GLY A 48 -0.86 11.57 -8.62
N SER A 49 -1.41 11.28 -9.81
CA SER A 49 -1.43 9.93 -10.37
C SER A 49 -0.04 9.44 -10.78
N ALA A 50 0.81 10.31 -11.33
CA ALA A 50 2.20 9.98 -11.65
C ALA A 50 2.96 9.58 -10.37
N PHE A 51 2.77 10.29 -9.26
CA PHE A 51 3.37 9.93 -7.98
C PHE A 51 2.88 8.57 -7.47
N VAL A 52 1.57 8.30 -7.53
CA VAL A 52 1.02 6.98 -7.15
C VAL A 52 1.57 5.87 -8.04
N ASN A 53 1.69 6.10 -9.34
CA ASN A 53 2.26 5.14 -10.28
C ASN A 53 3.76 4.91 -10.00
N ALA A 54 4.52 5.95 -9.64
CA ALA A 54 5.91 5.83 -9.24
C ALA A 54 6.06 4.96 -7.97
N LEU A 55 5.16 5.10 -6.99
CA LEU A 55 5.14 4.20 -5.81
C LEU A 55 4.81 2.76 -6.21
N LYS A 56 3.79 2.55 -7.04
CA LYS A 56 3.40 1.21 -7.51
C LYS A 56 4.53 0.51 -8.28
N MET A 57 5.27 1.25 -9.10
CA MET A 57 6.42 0.74 -9.87
C MET A 57 7.49 0.10 -8.98
N LEU A 58 7.65 0.56 -7.74
CA LEU A 58 8.66 0.07 -6.82
C LEU A 58 8.30 -1.29 -6.19
N VAL A 59 7.01 -1.62 -6.11
CA VAL A 59 6.52 -2.72 -5.28
C VAL A 59 7.08 -4.06 -5.75
N VAL A 60 6.96 -4.37 -7.03
CA VAL A 60 7.38 -5.67 -7.60
C VAL A 60 8.88 -5.91 -7.44
N PRO A 61 9.78 -5.01 -7.89
CA PRO A 61 11.23 -5.22 -7.75
C PRO A 61 11.67 -5.27 -6.28
N LEU A 62 11.11 -4.39 -5.43
CA LEU A 62 11.48 -4.32 -4.02
C LEU A 62 11.10 -5.61 -3.29
N VAL A 63 9.87 -6.10 -3.47
CA VAL A 63 9.41 -7.36 -2.87
C VAL A 63 10.26 -8.53 -3.37
N THR A 64 10.57 -8.57 -4.65
CA THR A 64 11.39 -9.64 -5.25
C THR A 64 12.76 -9.73 -4.57
N PHE A 65 13.55 -8.66 -4.59
CA PHE A 65 14.91 -8.71 -4.03
C PHE A 65 14.90 -8.84 -2.50
N SER A 66 13.97 -8.18 -1.82
CA SER A 66 13.84 -8.28 -0.36
C SER A 66 13.48 -9.71 0.08
N LEU A 67 12.60 -10.42 -0.63
CA LEU A 67 12.27 -11.81 -0.33
C LEU A 67 13.43 -12.75 -0.61
N ILE A 68 14.15 -12.58 -1.71
CA ILE A 68 15.36 -13.37 -1.99
C ILE A 68 16.37 -13.20 -0.85
N CYS A 69 16.65 -11.95 -0.45
CA CYS A 69 17.56 -11.68 0.67
C CYS A 69 17.07 -12.31 1.97
N GLY A 70 15.76 -12.21 2.26
CA GLY A 70 15.17 -12.79 3.46
C GLY A 70 15.27 -14.31 3.51
N VAL A 71 14.95 -15.00 2.43
CA VAL A 71 15.01 -16.47 2.34
C VAL A 71 16.46 -16.94 2.37
N CYS A 72 17.35 -16.34 1.56
CA CYS A 72 18.78 -16.71 1.51
C CYS A 72 19.51 -16.36 2.82
N GLY A 73 19.09 -15.34 3.53
CA GLY A 73 19.66 -14.95 4.83
C GLY A 73 19.44 -15.99 5.93
N ILE A 74 18.46 -16.89 5.80
CA ILE A 74 18.23 -17.99 6.74
C ILE A 74 19.30 -19.10 6.55
N GLY A 75 19.81 -19.28 5.33
CA GLY A 75 20.93 -20.15 5.01
C GLY A 75 20.65 -21.66 5.01
N ASP A 76 19.54 -22.12 5.59
CA ASP A 76 19.18 -23.55 5.70
C ASP A 76 17.70 -23.75 5.38
N VAL A 77 17.42 -24.64 4.43
CA VAL A 77 16.06 -24.97 3.96
C VAL A 77 15.22 -25.63 5.07
N ALA A 78 15.82 -26.46 5.92
CA ALA A 78 15.10 -27.11 7.01
C ALA A 78 14.69 -26.10 8.09
N VAL A 79 15.56 -25.14 8.40
CA VAL A 79 15.27 -24.03 9.31
C VAL A 79 14.19 -23.14 8.70
N LEU A 80 14.31 -22.79 7.40
CA LEU A 80 13.31 -22.02 6.67
C LEU A 80 11.92 -22.67 6.74
N GLY A 81 11.83 -23.98 6.49
CA GLY A 81 10.57 -24.72 6.57
C GLY A 81 9.95 -24.66 7.98
N ARG A 82 10.73 -24.89 9.01
CA ARG A 82 10.26 -24.89 10.41
C ARG A 82 9.81 -23.50 10.87
N VAL A 83 10.59 -22.48 10.56
CA VAL A 83 10.26 -21.09 10.91
C VAL A 83 9.09 -20.60 10.07
N GLY A 84 9.09 -20.93 8.76
CA GLY A 84 8.03 -20.53 7.83
C GLY A 84 6.66 -21.06 8.24
N ILE A 85 6.54 -22.35 8.58
CA ILE A 85 5.27 -22.95 9.02
C ILE A 85 4.76 -22.28 10.31
N LYS A 86 5.65 -22.05 11.28
CA LYS A 86 5.27 -21.38 12.55
C LYS A 86 4.83 -19.95 12.30
N ALA A 87 5.61 -19.19 11.51
CA ALA A 87 5.28 -17.82 11.15
C ALA A 87 3.95 -17.72 10.38
N PHE A 88 3.73 -18.65 9.43
CA PHE A 88 2.48 -18.71 8.67
C PHE A 88 1.28 -19.00 9.55
N ALA A 89 1.38 -19.98 10.46
CA ALA A 89 0.31 -20.30 11.40
C ALA A 89 -0.02 -19.14 12.33
N LEU A 90 1.01 -18.47 12.88
CA LEU A 90 0.83 -17.26 13.70
C LEU A 90 0.19 -16.13 12.88
N TYR A 91 0.63 -15.91 11.65
CA TYR A 91 0.09 -14.88 10.77
C TYR A 91 -1.40 -15.12 10.46
N ILE A 92 -1.79 -16.34 10.14
CA ILE A 92 -3.22 -16.68 9.92
C ILE A 92 -4.05 -16.44 11.19
N MET A 93 -3.55 -16.88 12.34
CA MET A 93 -4.24 -16.69 13.61
C MET A 93 -4.40 -15.19 13.95
N THR A 94 -3.33 -14.41 13.90
CA THR A 94 -3.40 -12.98 14.23
C THR A 94 -4.23 -12.20 13.22
N THR A 95 -4.19 -12.57 11.94
CA THR A 95 -5.02 -11.95 10.89
C THR A 95 -6.50 -12.26 11.12
N ALA A 96 -6.85 -13.51 11.46
CA ALA A 96 -8.23 -13.87 11.77
C ALA A 96 -8.74 -13.08 12.98
N MET A 97 -7.93 -12.94 14.03
CA MET A 97 -8.27 -12.13 15.21
C MET A 97 -8.44 -10.64 14.84
N ALA A 98 -7.53 -10.08 14.02
CA ALA A 98 -7.60 -8.69 13.57
C ALA A 98 -8.88 -8.42 12.75
N ILE A 99 -9.22 -9.30 11.80
CA ILE A 99 -10.43 -9.17 10.98
C ILE A 99 -11.70 -9.28 11.86
N THR A 100 -11.75 -10.25 12.75
CA THR A 100 -12.89 -10.42 13.67
C THR A 100 -13.09 -9.20 14.54
N LEU A 101 -12.00 -8.67 15.13
CA LEU A 101 -12.03 -7.47 15.93
C LEU A 101 -12.49 -6.25 15.13
N ALA A 102 -11.93 -6.05 13.93
CA ALA A 102 -12.27 -4.92 13.07
C ALA A 102 -13.74 -4.95 12.64
N LEU A 103 -14.26 -6.13 12.28
CA LEU A 103 -15.67 -6.31 11.94
C LEU A 103 -16.58 -6.06 13.14
N ALA A 104 -16.24 -6.59 14.32
CA ALA A 104 -17.02 -6.36 15.54
C ALA A 104 -17.09 -4.87 15.88
N VAL A 105 -15.95 -4.16 15.86
CA VAL A 105 -15.91 -2.71 16.12
C VAL A 105 -16.68 -1.95 15.04
N ALA A 106 -16.53 -2.31 13.76
CA ALA A 106 -17.22 -1.64 12.65
C ALA A 106 -18.75 -1.80 12.75
N ILE A 107 -19.25 -2.97 13.17
CA ILE A 107 -20.70 -3.20 13.37
C ILE A 107 -21.22 -2.39 14.55
N ILE A 108 -20.46 -2.30 15.66
CA ILE A 108 -20.89 -1.57 16.87
C ILE A 108 -20.87 -0.06 16.66
N VAL A 109 -19.82 0.45 16.01
CA VAL A 109 -19.61 1.91 15.84
C VAL A 109 -20.31 2.44 14.59
N ALA A 110 -20.56 1.56 13.59
CA ALA A 110 -21.18 1.90 12.31
C ALA A 110 -20.58 3.18 11.67
N PRO A 111 -19.24 3.25 11.45
CA PRO A 111 -18.59 4.46 10.94
C PRO A 111 -19.03 4.72 9.50
N GLY A 112 -19.91 5.67 9.29
CA GLY A 112 -20.48 5.98 7.97
C GLY A 112 -22.01 6.03 7.98
N GLU A 113 -22.67 5.66 9.08
CA GLU A 113 -24.10 5.89 9.26
C GLU A 113 -24.40 7.39 9.19
N GLY A 114 -25.36 7.77 8.34
CA GLY A 114 -25.70 9.19 8.10
C GLY A 114 -24.81 9.90 7.08
N PHE A 115 -23.84 9.23 6.46
CA PHE A 115 -23.14 9.73 5.31
C PHE A 115 -23.99 9.52 4.07
N GLU A 116 -24.88 10.47 3.79
CA GLU A 116 -25.54 10.55 2.50
C GLU A 116 -24.46 10.88 1.46
N GLN A 117 -24.01 9.88 0.76
CA GLN A 117 -23.22 10.05 -0.43
C GLN A 117 -24.05 10.96 -1.35
N ALA A 118 -23.55 12.18 -1.59
CA ALA A 118 -24.17 13.09 -2.54
C ALA A 118 -24.58 12.29 -3.77
N ALA A 119 -25.85 12.27 -4.06
CA ALA A 119 -26.59 11.33 -4.89
C ALA A 119 -26.02 11.17 -6.31
N GLY A 120 -24.96 10.44 -6.40
CA GLY A 120 -24.33 9.93 -7.61
C GLY A 120 -24.02 8.47 -7.34
N SER A 121 -25.09 7.70 -7.20
CA SER A 121 -25.15 6.29 -6.89
C SER A 121 -24.10 5.47 -7.67
N ALA A 122 -22.91 5.35 -7.13
CA ALA A 122 -22.15 4.15 -7.37
C ALA A 122 -22.84 3.05 -6.56
N SER A 123 -23.80 2.34 -7.16
CA SER A 123 -24.35 1.13 -6.59
C SER A 123 -23.18 0.18 -6.37
N PHE A 124 -22.75 0.02 -5.12
CA PHE A 124 -21.76 -0.97 -4.79
C PHE A 124 -22.34 -2.35 -5.04
N THR A 125 -21.95 -2.96 -6.15
CA THR A 125 -22.21 -4.37 -6.43
C THR A 125 -21.06 -5.17 -5.80
N PRO A 126 -21.32 -5.90 -4.70
CA PRO A 126 -20.29 -6.74 -4.11
C PRO A 126 -19.83 -7.77 -5.14
N LYS A 127 -18.53 -7.78 -5.46
CA LYS A 127 -17.98 -8.88 -6.25
C LYS A 127 -18.08 -10.16 -5.39
N PRO A 128 -18.68 -11.24 -5.92
CA PRO A 128 -18.69 -12.50 -5.19
C PRO A 128 -17.24 -12.92 -4.89
N ALA A 129 -17.02 -13.41 -3.67
CA ALA A 129 -15.71 -13.93 -3.30
C ALA A 129 -15.35 -15.09 -4.24
N PRO A 130 -14.12 -15.16 -4.78
CA PRO A 130 -13.71 -16.28 -5.62
C PRO A 130 -13.76 -17.59 -4.79
N PRO A 131 -14.09 -18.72 -5.41
CA PRO A 131 -14.02 -20.01 -4.74
C PRO A 131 -12.64 -20.24 -4.13
N LEU A 132 -12.57 -20.83 -2.96
CA LEU A 132 -11.28 -21.11 -2.29
C LEU A 132 -10.36 -21.96 -3.16
N THR A 133 -10.93 -22.90 -3.93
CA THR A 133 -10.19 -23.70 -4.92
C THR A 133 -9.42 -22.86 -5.91
N ASP A 134 -10.07 -21.81 -6.44
CA ASP A 134 -9.45 -20.91 -7.42
C ASP A 134 -8.33 -20.08 -6.78
N VAL A 135 -8.51 -19.70 -5.51
CA VAL A 135 -7.47 -18.99 -4.77
C VAL A 135 -6.21 -19.86 -4.63
N PHE A 136 -6.38 -21.14 -4.23
CA PHE A 136 -5.24 -22.08 -4.10
C PHE A 136 -4.57 -22.40 -5.45
N ILE A 137 -5.34 -22.60 -6.50
CA ILE A 137 -4.78 -22.84 -7.84
C ILE A 137 -4.01 -21.63 -8.33
N ASN A 138 -4.53 -20.43 -8.11
CA ASN A 138 -3.92 -19.18 -8.55
C ASN A 138 -2.71 -18.73 -7.73
N ILE A 139 -2.33 -19.44 -6.66
CA ILE A 139 -1.04 -19.20 -5.97
C ILE A 139 0.12 -19.54 -6.91
N VAL A 140 0.00 -20.61 -7.71
CA VAL A 140 1.05 -21.06 -8.61
C VAL A 140 0.92 -20.33 -9.94
N PRO A 141 1.89 -19.50 -10.35
CA PRO A 141 1.83 -18.82 -11.64
C PRO A 141 2.01 -19.80 -12.80
N SER A 142 1.13 -19.75 -13.78
CA SER A 142 1.33 -20.46 -15.06
C SER A 142 2.49 -19.86 -15.87
N ASN A 143 2.73 -18.57 -15.70
CA ASN A 143 3.85 -17.83 -16.28
C ASN A 143 4.36 -16.79 -15.27
N PRO A 144 5.55 -17.00 -14.66
CA PRO A 144 6.11 -16.05 -13.71
C PRO A 144 6.30 -14.64 -14.30
N ILE A 145 6.75 -14.55 -15.54
CA ILE A 145 6.99 -13.24 -16.20
C ILE A 145 5.69 -12.44 -16.30
N ASN A 146 4.59 -13.11 -16.63
CA ASN A 146 3.28 -12.45 -16.66
C ASN A 146 2.85 -11.99 -15.26
N ALA A 147 3.07 -12.82 -14.24
CA ALA A 147 2.80 -12.43 -12.85
C ALA A 147 3.56 -11.17 -12.43
N PHE A 148 4.83 -11.03 -12.84
CA PHE A 148 5.64 -9.83 -12.60
C PHE A 148 5.09 -8.62 -13.37
N ALA A 149 4.70 -8.79 -14.65
CA ALA A 149 4.16 -7.72 -15.49
C ALA A 149 2.82 -7.19 -14.98
N GLU A 150 1.94 -8.08 -14.51
CA GLU A 150 0.63 -7.73 -13.96
C GLU A 150 0.69 -7.28 -12.49
N GLY A 151 1.82 -7.51 -11.80
CA GLY A 151 1.96 -7.20 -10.38
C GLY A 151 1.13 -8.10 -9.47
N ASN A 152 0.88 -9.37 -9.87
CA ASN A 152 0.15 -10.33 -9.05
C ASN A 152 1.02 -10.80 -7.88
N MET A 153 0.90 -10.11 -6.74
CA MET A 153 1.78 -10.29 -5.58
C MET A 153 1.79 -11.71 -5.05
N LEU A 154 0.65 -12.40 -5.00
CA LEU A 154 0.58 -13.77 -4.48
C LEU A 154 1.43 -14.72 -5.32
N GLN A 155 1.33 -14.63 -6.63
CA GLN A 155 2.09 -15.43 -7.58
C GLN A 155 3.58 -15.07 -7.57
N ILE A 156 3.90 -13.77 -7.47
CA ILE A 156 5.29 -13.29 -7.37
C ILE A 156 5.95 -13.84 -6.12
N ILE A 157 5.30 -13.72 -4.95
CA ILE A 157 5.81 -14.21 -3.67
C ILE A 157 6.08 -15.72 -3.75
N PHE A 158 5.12 -16.49 -4.26
CA PHE A 158 5.28 -17.94 -4.43
C PHE A 158 6.50 -18.28 -5.29
N PHE A 159 6.59 -17.68 -6.48
CA PHE A 159 7.70 -17.95 -7.40
C PHE A 159 9.05 -17.52 -6.82
N VAL A 160 9.12 -16.33 -6.20
CA VAL A 160 10.37 -15.80 -5.62
C VAL A 160 10.86 -16.65 -4.46
N ILE A 161 9.96 -17.14 -3.58
CA ILE A 161 10.33 -18.05 -2.50
C ILE A 161 10.87 -19.36 -3.08
N LEU A 162 10.18 -19.94 -4.06
CA LEU A 162 10.62 -21.17 -4.72
C LEU A 162 12.00 -20.99 -5.38
N PHE A 163 12.21 -19.87 -6.06
CA PHE A 163 13.48 -19.53 -6.70
C PHE A 163 14.60 -19.35 -5.66
N ALA A 164 14.34 -18.66 -4.56
CA ALA A 164 15.32 -18.47 -3.49
C ALA A 164 15.68 -19.79 -2.77
N ILE A 165 14.72 -20.71 -2.60
CA ILE A 165 14.99 -22.07 -2.10
C ILE A 165 15.90 -22.82 -3.08
N ALA A 166 15.63 -22.75 -4.37
CA ALA A 166 16.49 -23.35 -5.38
C ALA A 166 17.92 -22.78 -5.35
N MET A 167 18.06 -21.46 -5.14
CA MET A 167 19.38 -20.83 -4.93
C MET A 167 20.11 -21.43 -3.73
N LEU A 168 19.45 -21.61 -2.57
CA LEU A 168 20.06 -22.23 -1.40
C LEU A 168 20.56 -23.66 -1.70
N MET A 169 19.86 -24.40 -2.55
CA MET A 169 20.23 -25.78 -2.91
C MET A 169 21.39 -25.85 -3.91
N THR A 170 21.74 -24.77 -4.61
CA THR A 170 22.84 -24.74 -5.60
C THR A 170 24.21 -24.39 -5.02
N GLY A 171 24.32 -24.26 -3.69
CA GLY A 171 25.59 -24.04 -2.99
C GLY A 171 26.27 -22.73 -3.38
N ASP A 172 27.50 -22.76 -3.86
CA ASP A 172 28.30 -21.57 -4.16
C ASP A 172 27.71 -20.67 -5.26
N ILE A 173 27.01 -21.26 -6.23
CA ILE A 173 26.33 -20.48 -7.27
C ILE A 173 25.19 -19.68 -6.64
N GLY A 174 24.38 -20.33 -5.83
CA GLY A 174 23.27 -19.66 -5.12
C GLY A 174 23.75 -18.56 -4.20
N ARG A 175 24.87 -18.77 -3.49
CA ARG A 175 25.47 -17.74 -2.62
C ARG A 175 25.86 -16.48 -3.42
N ARG A 176 26.53 -16.62 -4.57
CA ARG A 176 26.89 -15.49 -5.43
C ARG A 176 25.66 -14.74 -5.97
N LEU A 177 24.60 -15.48 -6.32
CA LEU A 177 23.33 -14.88 -6.74
C LEU A 177 22.64 -14.12 -5.60
N ALA A 178 22.68 -14.67 -4.37
CA ALA A 178 22.16 -13.99 -3.19
C ALA A 178 22.90 -12.67 -2.90
N GLU A 179 24.24 -12.67 -2.97
CA GLU A 179 25.05 -11.45 -2.86
C GLU A 179 24.69 -10.40 -3.93
N THR A 180 24.37 -10.88 -5.15
CA THR A 180 23.92 -9.99 -6.23
C THR A 180 22.52 -9.43 -5.94
N ALA A 181 21.60 -10.25 -5.46
CA ALA A 181 20.28 -9.81 -5.06
C ALA A 181 20.32 -8.78 -3.91
N GLU A 182 21.24 -8.95 -2.96
CA GLU A 182 21.47 -8.01 -1.87
C GLU A 182 21.90 -6.62 -2.39
N LYS A 183 22.86 -6.58 -3.31
CA LYS A 183 23.28 -5.34 -3.98
C LYS A 183 22.13 -4.70 -4.77
N LEU A 184 21.32 -5.48 -5.47
CA LEU A 184 20.14 -4.99 -6.17
C LEU A 184 19.08 -4.46 -5.22
N ASN A 185 18.89 -5.11 -4.06
CA ASN A 185 18.00 -4.61 -3.01
C ASN A 185 18.47 -3.25 -2.47
N GLU A 186 19.78 -3.06 -2.25
CA GLU A 186 20.33 -1.76 -1.85
C GLU A 186 20.07 -0.68 -2.92
N VAL A 187 20.23 -1.02 -4.20
CA VAL A 187 19.90 -0.10 -5.31
C VAL A 187 18.43 0.25 -5.28
N MET A 188 17.55 -0.75 -5.09
CA MET A 188 16.10 -0.50 -5.01
C MET A 188 15.74 0.39 -3.82
N MET A 189 16.39 0.24 -2.66
CA MET A 189 16.21 1.15 -1.52
C MET A 189 16.60 2.59 -1.84
N LYS A 190 17.61 2.81 -2.71
CA LYS A 190 17.94 4.15 -3.21
C LYS A 190 16.89 4.69 -4.17
N VAL A 191 16.33 3.84 -5.05
CA VAL A 191 15.22 4.24 -5.93
C VAL A 191 13.99 4.64 -5.09
N VAL A 192 13.66 3.89 -4.04
CA VAL A 192 12.62 4.27 -3.07
C VAL A 192 12.90 5.66 -2.48
N THR A 193 14.13 5.91 -2.05
CA THR A 193 14.52 7.22 -1.49
C THR A 193 14.32 8.35 -2.51
N LEU A 194 14.73 8.13 -3.77
CA LEU A 194 14.56 9.11 -4.85
C LEU A 194 13.08 9.41 -5.11
N VAL A 195 12.23 8.39 -5.15
CA VAL A 195 10.78 8.61 -5.34
C VAL A 195 10.16 9.30 -4.13
N MET A 196 10.60 8.95 -2.92
CA MET A 196 10.11 9.57 -1.68
C MET A 196 10.52 11.05 -1.55
N ASP A 197 11.60 11.49 -2.19
CA ASP A 197 11.96 12.91 -2.23
C ASP A 197 10.91 13.76 -2.98
N PHE A 198 10.15 13.15 -3.91
CA PHE A 198 9.01 13.77 -4.60
C PHE A 198 7.69 13.65 -3.83
N ALA A 199 7.65 12.89 -2.73
CA ALA A 199 6.41 12.65 -1.98
C ALA A 199 5.71 13.93 -1.50
N PRO A 200 6.39 14.99 -1.03
CA PRO A 200 5.70 16.22 -0.65
C PRO A 200 4.91 16.82 -1.80
N ILE A 201 5.46 16.79 -3.01
CA ILE A 201 4.79 17.33 -4.21
C ILE A 201 3.59 16.44 -4.57
N GLY A 202 3.80 15.12 -4.67
CA GLY A 202 2.73 14.17 -4.98
C GLY A 202 1.56 14.25 -3.99
N VAL A 203 1.87 14.28 -2.70
CA VAL A 203 0.86 14.36 -1.64
C VAL A 203 0.09 15.69 -1.68
N PHE A 204 0.76 16.82 -1.92
CA PHE A 204 0.09 18.10 -2.13
C PHE A 204 -0.97 18.01 -3.22
N PHE A 205 -0.62 17.51 -4.41
CA PHE A 205 -1.54 17.44 -5.53
C PHE A 205 -2.68 16.43 -5.32
N LEU A 206 -2.41 15.30 -4.66
CA LEU A 206 -3.45 14.34 -4.30
C LEU A 206 -4.46 14.94 -3.33
N MET A 207 -3.98 15.60 -2.29
CA MET A 207 -4.84 16.24 -1.29
C MET A 207 -5.63 17.40 -1.92
N ALA A 208 -4.96 18.25 -2.69
CA ALA A 208 -5.62 19.37 -3.37
C ALA A 208 -6.72 18.87 -4.32
N LYS A 209 -6.49 17.80 -5.08
CA LYS A 209 -7.51 17.19 -5.93
C LYS A 209 -8.68 16.66 -5.12
N THR A 210 -8.42 15.85 -4.09
CA THR A 210 -9.46 15.23 -3.27
C THR A 210 -10.37 16.26 -2.64
N PHE A 211 -9.78 17.29 -2.02
CA PHE A 211 -10.57 18.34 -1.34
C PHE A 211 -11.20 19.35 -2.28
N SER A 212 -10.69 19.52 -3.50
CA SER A 212 -11.38 20.33 -4.51
C SER A 212 -12.64 19.67 -5.07
N LEU A 213 -12.68 18.34 -5.10
CA LEU A 213 -13.86 17.60 -5.57
C LEU A 213 -14.90 17.37 -4.47
N GLN A 214 -14.46 17.08 -3.25
CA GLN A 214 -15.35 16.62 -2.16
C GLN A 214 -15.57 17.67 -1.07
N GLY A 215 -14.76 18.72 -1.04
CA GLY A 215 -14.85 19.79 -0.05
C GLY A 215 -14.45 19.36 1.37
N ILE A 216 -14.60 20.31 2.30
CA ILE A 216 -14.24 20.13 3.72
C ILE A 216 -15.25 19.25 4.47
N ALA A 217 -16.47 19.10 3.95
CA ALA A 217 -17.53 18.28 4.55
C ALA A 217 -17.14 16.81 4.70
N LEU A 218 -16.18 16.34 3.87
CA LEU A 218 -15.64 14.98 3.97
C LEU A 218 -14.80 14.74 5.24
N ILE A 219 -14.27 15.79 5.86
CA ILE A 219 -13.35 15.66 7.01
C ILE A 219 -14.02 14.96 8.19
N LEU A 220 -15.24 15.32 8.51
CA LEU A 220 -15.93 14.81 9.69
C LEU A 220 -16.18 13.28 9.63
N PRO A 221 -16.72 12.71 8.54
CA PRO A 221 -16.84 11.28 8.37
C PRO A 221 -15.47 10.56 8.33
N MET A 222 -14.45 11.19 7.72
CA MET A 222 -13.10 10.64 7.69
C MET A 222 -12.46 10.55 9.08
N ILE A 223 -12.65 11.56 9.94
CA ILE A 223 -12.17 11.53 11.33
C ILE A 223 -12.83 10.38 12.09
N GLY A 224 -14.14 10.19 11.93
CA GLY A 224 -14.86 9.07 12.51
C GLY A 224 -14.27 7.72 12.11
N TYR A 225 -14.12 7.49 10.81
CA TYR A 225 -13.49 6.27 10.28
C TYR A 225 -12.05 6.10 10.80
N PHE A 226 -11.23 7.15 10.74
CA PHE A 226 -9.85 7.12 11.19
C PHE A 226 -9.73 6.80 12.68
N SER A 227 -10.61 7.33 13.51
CA SER A 227 -10.67 7.04 14.94
C SER A 227 -10.98 5.56 15.21
N VAL A 228 -11.90 4.97 14.43
CA VAL A 228 -12.20 3.54 14.50
C VAL A 228 -11.00 2.69 14.10
N VAL A 229 -10.29 3.07 13.04
CA VAL A 229 -9.07 2.37 12.62
C VAL A 229 -8.00 2.42 13.71
N ILE A 230 -7.75 3.60 14.31
CA ILE A 230 -6.81 3.73 15.43
C ILE A 230 -7.23 2.86 16.61
N LEU A 231 -8.51 2.89 16.97
CA LEU A 231 -9.04 2.07 18.06
C LEU A 231 -8.79 0.57 17.79
N CYS A 232 -9.09 0.09 16.58
CA CYS A 232 -8.84 -1.29 16.17
C CYS A 232 -7.37 -1.66 16.25
N LEU A 233 -6.47 -0.77 15.79
CA LEU A 233 -5.02 -0.98 15.86
C LEU A 233 -4.52 -1.07 17.30
N LEU A 234 -5.01 -0.20 18.19
CA LEU A 234 -4.65 -0.23 19.59
C LEU A 234 -5.19 -1.50 20.29
N LEU A 235 -6.45 -1.84 20.07
CA LEU A 235 -7.04 -3.04 20.62
C LEU A 235 -6.34 -4.31 20.12
N HIS A 236 -5.98 -4.37 18.84
CA HIS A 236 -5.24 -5.50 18.27
C HIS A 236 -3.80 -5.53 18.80
N GLY A 237 -3.10 -4.39 18.82
CA GLY A 237 -1.71 -4.31 19.28
C GLY A 237 -1.54 -4.63 20.77
N PHE A 238 -2.42 -4.15 21.64
CA PHE A 238 -2.34 -4.41 23.09
C PHE A 238 -3.12 -5.63 23.57
N GLY A 239 -4.09 -6.10 22.77
CA GLY A 239 -4.94 -7.23 23.15
C GLY A 239 -4.49 -8.57 22.55
N THR A 240 -3.73 -8.55 21.46
CA THR A 240 -3.26 -9.76 20.76
C THR A 240 -1.77 -10.03 21.01
N PHE A 241 -0.98 -9.01 21.32
CA PHE A 241 0.44 -9.06 21.63
C PHE A 241 0.72 -8.51 23.04
#